data_03968810e1944435844859e8dd4812be
#
_entry.id   03968810e1944435844859e8dd4812be
#
_cell.length_a   1.000
_cell.length_b   1.000
_cell.length_c   1.000
_cell.angle_alpha   90.00
_cell.angle_beta   90.00
_cell.angle_gamma   90.00
#
_symmetry.space_group_name_H-M   'P 1'
#
loop_
_entity.id
_entity.type
_entity.pdbx_description
1 polymer ?
#
loop_
_entity_poly.entity_id
_entity_poly.type
_entity_poly.pdbx_seq_one_letter_code
_entity_poly.pdbx_strand_id
1 'polypeptide(L)'
;MPTHKLRVIPLGGLGEIGKNMMALEYGNDIIVIDAGLMFPSEEMLGVDLLIPDISYLVARQRNLRGIVITHGHEDHIGALPYILSRINPPIYATKFTRELILVELRQRGVKTGAKLNLVSPGSRITLGKFTIEFFSVCHSIPDSVGLVIHTPLGIVVHSGDFKIDYTPVLCEATNFGQLALLGAKGVLLLLSDSTYAELPGYTPSERIVSDTLDRIVSEAKGRVIVTTFASLISRIQQVFDVAVKHGRHVFIIGRSMKEIASMALKTGYLTAPPGIICRLDELKTLPHNRVIVLSTGSQGEPTSALVRMANRDPSSRVQIIPGDTVVISATPIPGNEALVSKITDSLFRQGANVIYDKLAQVHVHGHGSQEELKLLLSLVKPKFFVPVHGEYRHLSLHASLARSMGIPKDNVFVLENGDILELGQDSGRVAARTRVGIIYVSGMITGELDNAVLRDRKLLSRDGVVVVTIAVDAENGKLAERPRIITRGLINTGEEQKLIEKGRDVVVAALERDKRRLIEPSFVDAKVKDSLSRFFYEQIHRRPVIIPVIMEVRGKNAEVSSQY
;
A
#
# COMPACT_ATOMS: atom_id res chain seq x y z
N MET A 1 34.86 -25.65 9.55
CA MET A 1 34.30 -24.44 8.96
C MET A 1 32.83 -24.74 8.62
N PRO A 2 31.88 -23.83 8.81
CA PRO A 2 30.50 -24.10 8.43
C PRO A 2 30.43 -24.38 6.91
N THR A 3 29.83 -25.51 6.55
CA THR A 3 29.66 -25.94 5.15
C THR A 3 28.59 -25.19 4.41
N HIS A 4 27.69 -24.48 5.15
CA HIS A 4 26.57 -23.74 4.59
C HIS A 4 26.85 -22.24 4.55
N LYS A 5 26.30 -21.56 3.53
CA LYS A 5 26.28 -20.13 3.39
C LYS A 5 24.99 -19.57 4.00
N LEU A 6 25.06 -18.35 4.54
CA LEU A 6 23.85 -17.59 4.86
C LEU A 6 23.35 -16.95 3.56
N ARG A 7 22.08 -17.18 3.23
CA ARG A 7 21.42 -16.57 2.07
C ARG A 7 20.44 -15.51 2.52
N VAL A 8 20.50 -14.37 1.87
CA VAL A 8 19.55 -13.26 2.02
C VAL A 8 18.79 -13.14 0.72
N ILE A 9 17.47 -13.28 0.77
CA ILE A 9 16.62 -13.34 -0.42
C ILE A 9 15.45 -12.35 -0.23
N PRO A 10 15.55 -11.15 -0.80
CA PRO A 10 14.41 -10.22 -0.81
C PRO A 10 13.32 -10.75 -1.74
N LEU A 11 12.11 -10.91 -1.21
CA LEU A 11 10.92 -11.31 -1.96
C LEU A 11 10.05 -10.11 -2.32
N GLY A 12 10.29 -8.96 -1.67
CA GLY A 12 9.65 -7.68 -1.90
C GLY A 12 10.30 -6.58 -1.07
N GLY A 13 9.99 -5.30 -1.37
CA GLY A 13 10.44 -4.14 -0.61
C GLY A 13 11.78 -3.53 -1.05
N LEU A 14 12.41 -4.04 -2.08
CA LEU A 14 13.64 -3.46 -2.65
C LEU A 14 13.37 -2.87 -4.04
N GLY A 15 13.80 -1.63 -4.24
CA GLY A 15 13.51 -0.86 -5.45
C GLY A 15 12.07 -0.32 -5.52
N GLU A 16 11.31 -0.44 -4.44
CA GLU A 16 9.92 -0.04 -4.30
C GLU A 16 9.61 0.32 -2.85
N ILE A 17 8.49 1.02 -2.60
CA ILE A 17 7.98 1.26 -1.25
C ILE A 17 6.75 0.40 -1.04
N GLY A 18 6.85 -0.52 -0.09
CA GLY A 18 5.81 -1.53 0.22
C GLY A 18 6.23 -2.94 -0.12
N LYS A 19 5.37 -3.91 0.13
CA LYS A 19 5.59 -5.36 -0.04
C LYS A 19 6.83 -5.89 0.68
N ASN A 20 7.20 -5.30 1.83
CA ASN A 20 8.40 -5.71 2.55
C ASN A 20 8.32 -7.19 2.94
N MET A 21 9.26 -7.97 2.43
CA MET A 21 9.36 -9.40 2.71
C MET A 21 10.78 -9.89 2.42
N MET A 22 11.47 -10.35 3.44
CA MET A 22 12.85 -10.82 3.36
C MET A 22 12.97 -12.24 3.89
N ALA A 23 13.50 -13.17 3.09
CA ALA A 23 13.83 -14.51 3.57
C ALA A 23 15.32 -14.61 3.92
N LEU A 24 15.62 -15.19 5.09
CA LEU A 24 16.97 -15.62 5.49
C LEU A 24 17.01 -17.14 5.52
N GLU A 25 17.98 -17.72 4.82
CA GLU A 25 18.14 -19.18 4.72
C GLU A 25 19.55 -19.60 5.18
N TYR A 26 19.60 -20.60 6.05
CA TYR A 26 20.84 -21.26 6.46
C TYR A 26 20.65 -22.77 6.54
N GLY A 27 21.28 -23.49 5.64
CA GLY A 27 21.07 -24.94 5.49
C GLY A 27 19.62 -25.24 5.08
N ASN A 28 18.91 -25.97 5.95
CA ASN A 28 17.51 -26.33 5.72
C ASN A 28 16.51 -25.47 6.53
N ASP A 29 16.96 -24.39 7.11
CA ASP A 29 16.09 -23.52 7.91
C ASP A 29 15.92 -22.17 7.21
N ILE A 30 14.67 -21.75 7.09
CA ILE A 30 14.27 -20.48 6.52
C ILE A 30 13.43 -19.73 7.55
N ILE A 31 13.74 -18.45 7.75
CA ILE A 31 12.87 -17.50 8.43
C ILE A 31 12.51 -16.39 7.47
N VAL A 32 11.34 -15.79 7.68
CA VAL A 32 10.87 -14.64 6.89
C VAL A 32 10.73 -13.44 7.82
N ILE A 33 11.21 -12.29 7.40
CA ILE A 33 11.03 -11.01 8.07
C ILE A 33 9.99 -10.24 7.26
N ASP A 34 8.90 -9.89 7.92
CA ASP A 34 7.75 -9.17 7.40
C ASP A 34 6.98 -9.89 6.26
N ALA A 35 5.79 -9.38 5.97
CA ALA A 35 4.89 -9.89 4.94
C ALA A 35 3.93 -8.78 4.51
N GLY A 36 4.48 -7.78 3.84
CA GLY A 36 3.81 -6.54 3.51
C GLY A 36 3.03 -6.55 2.20
N LEU A 37 2.10 -5.62 2.07
CA LEU A 37 1.45 -5.27 0.81
C LEU A 37 1.99 -3.95 0.23
N MET A 38 1.61 -3.65 -1.00
CA MET A 38 1.81 -2.35 -1.65
C MET A 38 0.51 -1.91 -2.32
N PHE A 39 0.25 -0.60 -2.34
CA PHE A 39 -0.88 -0.05 -3.08
C PHE A 39 -0.55 0.08 -4.57
N PRO A 40 -1.53 -0.16 -5.47
CA PRO A 40 -1.30 -0.04 -6.90
C PRO A 40 -1.12 1.42 -7.33
N SER A 41 -0.38 1.65 -8.42
CA SER A 41 -0.36 2.96 -9.08
C SER A 41 -1.69 3.24 -9.79
N GLU A 42 -1.97 4.52 -10.08
CA GLU A 42 -3.20 4.94 -10.80
C GLU A 42 -3.39 4.24 -12.15
N GLU A 43 -2.31 3.76 -12.77
CA GLU A 43 -2.35 3.04 -14.04
C GLU A 43 -2.84 1.59 -13.92
N MET A 44 -2.86 1.03 -12.71
CA MET A 44 -3.27 -0.35 -12.43
C MET A 44 -4.77 -0.45 -12.15
N LEU A 45 -5.59 -0.08 -13.13
CA LEU A 45 -7.04 -0.01 -13.00
C LEU A 45 -7.66 -1.34 -12.55
N GLY A 46 -8.48 -1.28 -11.49
CA GLY A 46 -9.19 -2.43 -10.92
C GLY A 46 -8.30 -3.41 -10.16
N VAL A 47 -7.08 -2.99 -9.79
CA VAL A 47 -6.23 -3.67 -8.82
C VAL A 47 -6.39 -2.97 -7.49
N ASP A 48 -6.68 -3.72 -6.44
CA ASP A 48 -6.85 -3.16 -5.10
C ASP A 48 -5.53 -3.11 -4.34
N LEU A 49 -4.72 -4.18 -4.45
CA LEU A 49 -3.47 -4.35 -3.71
C LEU A 49 -2.47 -5.18 -4.52
N LEU A 50 -1.20 -5.06 -4.14
CA LEU A 50 -0.08 -5.85 -4.64
C LEU A 50 0.56 -6.58 -3.46
N ILE A 51 0.85 -7.88 -3.62
CA ILE A 51 1.55 -8.67 -2.61
C ILE A 51 2.74 -9.41 -3.21
N PRO A 52 3.74 -9.80 -2.40
CA PRO A 52 4.88 -10.57 -2.86
C PRO A 52 4.46 -11.94 -3.40
N ASP A 53 5.15 -12.41 -4.44
CA ASP A 53 5.08 -13.81 -4.87
C ASP A 53 5.86 -14.69 -3.90
N ILE A 54 5.15 -15.57 -3.21
CA ILE A 54 5.71 -16.48 -2.21
C ILE A 54 6.04 -17.88 -2.77
N SER A 55 6.11 -18.04 -4.08
CA SER A 55 6.39 -19.34 -4.72
C SER A 55 7.69 -19.96 -4.22
N TYR A 56 8.70 -19.13 -3.93
CA TYR A 56 9.94 -19.56 -3.30
C TYR A 56 9.72 -20.26 -1.95
N LEU A 57 8.84 -19.69 -1.11
CA LEU A 57 8.51 -20.21 0.23
C LEU A 57 7.60 -21.44 0.14
N VAL A 58 6.64 -21.43 -0.76
CA VAL A 58 5.72 -22.57 -0.99
C VAL A 58 6.51 -23.82 -1.39
N ALA A 59 7.47 -23.68 -2.31
CA ALA A 59 8.33 -24.78 -2.73
C ALA A 59 9.22 -25.33 -1.59
N ARG A 60 9.44 -24.53 -0.54
CA ARG A 60 10.32 -24.86 0.61
C ARG A 60 9.58 -24.80 1.95
N GLN A 61 8.27 -24.94 1.97
CA GLN A 61 7.46 -24.76 3.18
C GLN A 61 7.88 -25.68 4.36
N ARG A 62 8.46 -26.86 4.08
CA ARG A 62 8.98 -27.75 5.12
C ARG A 62 10.18 -27.18 5.88
N ASN A 63 10.90 -26.25 5.25
CA ASN A 63 12.07 -25.57 5.80
C ASN A 63 11.69 -24.25 6.49
N LEU A 64 10.49 -23.75 6.27
CA LEU A 64 10.02 -22.48 6.84
C LEU A 64 9.74 -22.64 8.32
N ARG A 65 10.49 -21.94 9.17
CA ARG A 65 10.44 -22.02 10.63
C ARG A 65 9.51 -21.00 11.25
N GLY A 66 9.31 -19.85 10.60
CA GLY A 66 8.41 -18.80 11.07
C GLY A 66 8.50 -17.52 10.26
N ILE A 67 7.52 -16.67 10.49
CA ILE A 67 7.50 -15.27 10.03
C ILE A 67 7.67 -14.38 11.27
N VAL A 68 8.61 -13.44 11.22
CA VAL A 68 8.91 -12.49 12.30
C VAL A 68 8.53 -11.12 11.79
N ILE A 69 7.63 -10.45 12.50
CA ILE A 69 7.13 -9.14 12.11
C ILE A 69 7.81 -8.04 12.90
N THR A 70 8.33 -7.04 12.22
CA THR A 70 9.00 -5.89 12.83
C THR A 70 8.02 -4.91 13.43
N HIS A 71 6.93 -4.59 12.75
CA HIS A 71 5.89 -3.68 13.21
C HIS A 71 4.58 -3.84 12.40
N GLY A 72 3.55 -3.06 12.77
CA GLY A 72 2.17 -3.27 12.30
C GLY A 72 1.72 -2.41 11.13
N HIS A 73 2.60 -1.78 10.33
CA HIS A 73 2.18 -1.11 9.11
C HIS A 73 1.77 -2.10 8.00
N GLU A 74 0.88 -1.69 7.12
CA GLU A 74 0.32 -2.54 6.07
C GLU A 74 1.38 -3.06 5.09
N ASP A 75 2.40 -2.29 4.83
CA ASP A 75 3.54 -2.67 3.99
C ASP A 75 4.51 -3.67 4.68
N HIS A 76 4.20 -4.08 5.93
CA HIS A 76 4.90 -5.12 6.70
C HIS A 76 4.00 -6.29 7.11
N ILE A 77 2.67 -6.10 7.23
CA ILE A 77 1.74 -7.16 7.65
C ILE A 77 0.63 -7.46 6.65
N GLY A 78 0.37 -6.56 5.71
CA GLY A 78 -0.85 -6.56 4.91
C GLY A 78 -0.98 -7.70 3.91
N ALA A 79 0.10 -8.42 3.58
CA ALA A 79 0.02 -9.63 2.77
C ALA A 79 -0.35 -10.88 3.58
N LEU A 80 -0.26 -10.85 4.92
CA LEU A 80 -0.56 -12.02 5.77
C LEU A 80 -1.92 -12.67 5.46
N PRO A 81 -3.04 -11.94 5.30
CA PRO A 81 -4.32 -12.54 4.99
C PRO A 81 -4.32 -13.41 3.72
N TYR A 82 -3.49 -13.06 2.75
CA TYR A 82 -3.42 -13.76 1.46
C TYR A 82 -2.44 -14.92 1.46
N ILE A 83 -1.29 -14.75 2.12
CA ILE A 83 -0.25 -15.78 2.13
C ILE A 83 -0.58 -16.94 3.09
N LEU A 84 -1.31 -16.67 4.18
CA LEU A 84 -1.69 -17.67 5.16
C LEU A 84 -2.71 -18.71 4.64
N SER A 85 -3.34 -18.47 3.50
CA SER A 85 -4.13 -19.47 2.78
C SER A 85 -3.27 -20.52 2.07
N ARG A 86 -2.00 -20.21 1.80
CA ARG A 86 -1.06 -21.06 1.05
C ARG A 86 0.02 -21.69 1.92
N ILE A 87 0.47 -20.99 2.97
CA ILE A 87 1.49 -21.44 3.94
C ILE A 87 1.04 -21.06 5.35
N ASN A 88 1.32 -21.90 6.34
CA ASN A 88 0.85 -21.71 7.72
C ASN A 88 1.99 -21.78 8.75
N PRO A 89 3.05 -20.99 8.64
CA PRO A 89 4.12 -20.98 9.62
C PRO A 89 3.68 -20.24 10.89
N PRO A 90 4.33 -20.50 12.05
CA PRO A 90 4.14 -19.67 13.22
C PRO A 90 4.58 -18.23 12.95
N ILE A 91 3.83 -17.26 13.46
CA ILE A 91 4.10 -15.83 13.34
C ILE A 91 4.48 -15.28 14.69
N TYR A 92 5.47 -14.40 14.72
CA TYR A 92 5.99 -13.75 15.92
C TYR A 92 5.86 -12.26 15.75
N ALA A 93 5.11 -11.61 16.66
CA ALA A 93 4.82 -10.18 16.60
C ALA A 93 4.70 -9.58 18.00
N THR A 94 4.96 -8.28 18.14
CA THR A 94 4.70 -7.53 19.36
C THR A 94 3.20 -7.38 19.62
N LYS A 95 2.82 -6.96 20.81
CA LYS A 95 1.41 -6.93 21.26
C LYS A 95 0.54 -6.07 20.33
N PHE A 96 0.96 -4.85 20.03
CA PHE A 96 0.21 -3.95 19.16
C PHE A 96 0.10 -4.49 17.72
N THR A 97 1.22 -4.92 17.18
CA THR A 97 1.31 -5.52 15.83
C THR A 97 0.42 -6.77 15.71
N ARG A 98 0.43 -7.64 16.73
CA ARG A 98 -0.44 -8.83 16.77
C ARG A 98 -1.92 -8.47 16.73
N GLU A 99 -2.35 -7.47 17.48
CA GLU A 99 -3.75 -7.02 17.47
C GLU A 99 -4.16 -6.45 16.10
N LEU A 100 -3.26 -5.70 15.43
CA LEU A 100 -3.48 -5.25 14.04
C LEU A 100 -3.61 -6.42 13.07
N ILE A 101 -2.74 -7.42 13.15
CA ILE A 101 -2.86 -8.65 12.34
C ILE A 101 -4.22 -9.31 12.55
N LEU A 102 -4.70 -9.40 13.79
CA LEU A 102 -6.01 -9.96 14.11
C LEU A 102 -7.16 -9.12 13.53
N VAL A 103 -7.03 -7.79 13.49
CA VAL A 103 -7.99 -6.89 12.84
C VAL A 103 -8.01 -7.17 11.34
N GLU A 104 -6.85 -7.20 10.67
CA GLU A 104 -6.73 -7.47 9.24
C GLU A 104 -7.32 -8.84 8.83
N LEU A 105 -6.95 -9.90 9.55
CA LEU A 105 -7.48 -11.25 9.30
C LEU A 105 -9.01 -11.29 9.43
N ARG A 106 -9.56 -10.59 10.43
CA ARG A 106 -11.01 -10.52 10.68
C ARG A 106 -11.74 -9.74 9.60
N GLN A 107 -11.22 -8.57 9.21
CA GLN A 107 -11.83 -7.73 8.16
C GLN A 107 -11.92 -8.46 6.82
N ARG A 108 -10.94 -9.30 6.52
CA ARG A 108 -10.90 -10.11 5.29
C ARG A 108 -11.53 -11.49 5.43
N GLY A 109 -12.09 -11.82 6.60
CA GLY A 109 -12.76 -13.10 6.84
C GLY A 109 -11.83 -14.31 6.78
N VAL A 110 -10.52 -14.11 6.94
CA VAL A 110 -9.53 -15.19 6.86
C VAL A 110 -9.47 -15.96 8.17
N LYS A 111 -9.76 -17.26 8.09
CA LYS A 111 -9.53 -18.22 9.17
C LYS A 111 -8.19 -18.92 8.89
N THR A 112 -7.23 -18.75 9.77
CA THR A 112 -5.92 -19.38 9.65
C THR A 112 -5.64 -20.30 10.83
N GLY A 113 -4.90 -21.39 10.59
CA GLY A 113 -4.32 -22.23 11.64
C GLY A 113 -2.95 -21.73 12.13
N ALA A 114 -2.45 -20.61 11.59
CA ALA A 114 -1.16 -20.05 11.98
C ALA A 114 -1.19 -19.59 13.45
N LYS A 115 -0.20 -20.03 14.21
CA LYS A 115 -0.03 -19.63 15.61
C LYS A 115 0.59 -18.24 15.68
N LEU A 116 -0.14 -17.29 16.24
CA LEU A 116 0.34 -15.92 16.53
C LEU A 116 1.02 -15.89 17.91
N ASN A 117 2.33 -15.87 17.93
CA ASN A 117 3.13 -15.86 19.14
C ASN A 117 3.47 -14.42 19.51
N LEU A 118 3.33 -14.10 20.80
CA LEU A 118 3.66 -12.78 21.34
C LEU A 118 5.15 -12.72 21.66
N VAL A 119 5.77 -11.62 21.25
CA VAL A 119 7.13 -11.24 21.61
C VAL A 119 7.16 -9.78 22.10
N SER A 120 8.23 -9.40 22.74
CA SER A 120 8.49 -8.03 23.21
C SER A 120 9.98 -7.71 23.08
N PRO A 121 10.37 -6.44 23.13
CA PRO A 121 11.79 -6.09 23.27
C PRO A 121 12.44 -6.86 24.41
N GLY A 122 13.63 -7.40 24.16
CA GLY A 122 14.33 -8.31 25.07
C GLY A 122 13.94 -9.79 24.96
N SER A 123 12.84 -10.13 24.28
CA SER A 123 12.49 -11.53 24.01
C SER A 123 13.55 -12.20 23.15
N ARG A 124 13.73 -13.53 23.38
CA ARG A 124 14.63 -14.38 22.60
C ARG A 124 13.88 -15.64 22.15
N ILE A 125 13.91 -15.93 20.86
CA ILE A 125 13.27 -17.12 20.28
C ILE A 125 14.28 -17.89 19.41
N THR A 126 14.07 -19.19 19.27
CA THR A 126 14.90 -20.03 18.41
C THR A 126 14.06 -20.68 17.32
N LEU A 127 14.44 -20.46 16.08
CA LEU A 127 13.80 -20.95 14.87
C LEU A 127 14.81 -21.73 14.03
N GLY A 128 14.91 -23.03 14.25
CA GLY A 128 15.94 -23.86 13.63
C GLY A 128 17.35 -23.38 14.02
N LYS A 129 18.16 -23.00 13.05
CA LYS A 129 19.53 -22.49 13.27
C LYS A 129 19.60 -20.99 13.58
N PHE A 130 18.47 -20.30 13.61
CA PHE A 130 18.38 -18.89 13.93
C PHE A 130 17.94 -18.69 15.37
N THR A 131 18.65 -17.84 16.12
CA THR A 131 18.18 -17.32 17.41
C THR A 131 17.97 -15.84 17.26
N ILE A 132 16.75 -15.36 17.52
CA ILE A 132 16.32 -13.99 17.24
C ILE A 132 16.05 -13.28 18.56
N GLU A 133 16.66 -12.12 18.75
CA GLU A 133 16.40 -11.19 19.84
C GLU A 133 15.75 -9.93 19.28
N PHE A 134 14.82 -9.36 20.02
CA PHE A 134 14.07 -8.18 19.64
C PHE A 134 14.57 -6.96 20.42
N PHE A 135 14.82 -5.85 19.75
CA PHE A 135 15.14 -4.57 20.42
C PHE A 135 14.19 -3.47 19.99
N SER A 136 13.88 -2.54 20.91
CA SER A 136 13.00 -1.41 20.62
C SER A 136 13.62 -0.48 19.59
N VAL A 137 12.81 -0.05 18.63
CA VAL A 137 13.12 1.06 17.74
C VAL A 137 11.98 2.08 17.80
N CYS A 138 12.30 3.36 17.65
CA CYS A 138 11.27 4.39 17.52
C CYS A 138 10.83 4.49 16.05
N HIS A 139 9.53 4.39 15.86
CA HIS A 139 8.91 4.57 14.54
C HIS A 139 7.56 5.29 14.70
N SER A 140 6.81 5.47 13.61
CA SER A 140 5.50 6.14 13.64
C SER A 140 4.38 5.31 14.26
N ILE A 141 4.60 4.03 14.52
CA ILE A 141 3.64 3.09 15.11
C ILE A 141 4.22 2.46 16.37
N PRO A 142 3.41 2.20 17.43
CA PRO A 142 3.89 1.60 18.66
C PRO A 142 4.45 0.19 18.48
N ASP A 143 5.30 -0.23 19.43
CA ASP A 143 5.87 -1.58 19.52
C ASP A 143 6.72 -1.99 18.31
N SER A 144 7.30 -1.05 17.58
CA SER A 144 8.23 -1.34 16.51
C SER A 144 9.54 -1.92 17.05
N VAL A 145 10.04 -2.95 16.38
CA VAL A 145 11.25 -3.65 16.81
C VAL A 145 12.23 -3.86 15.65
N GLY A 146 13.52 -3.73 15.98
CA GLY A 146 14.59 -4.29 15.19
C GLY A 146 14.93 -5.70 15.66
N LEU A 147 15.68 -6.43 14.85
CA LEU A 147 16.01 -7.84 15.07
C LEU A 147 17.51 -8.05 15.14
N VAL A 148 17.96 -8.79 16.15
CA VAL A 148 19.32 -9.35 16.24
C VAL A 148 19.21 -10.85 15.98
N ILE A 149 19.73 -11.31 14.86
CA ILE A 149 19.58 -12.69 14.40
C ILE A 149 20.94 -13.37 14.48
N HIS A 150 21.09 -14.23 15.47
CA HIS A 150 22.28 -15.05 15.64
C HIS A 150 22.22 -16.23 14.67
N THR A 151 23.24 -16.38 13.86
CA THR A 151 23.44 -17.48 12.93
C THR A 151 24.76 -18.19 13.22
N PRO A 152 24.98 -19.41 12.72
CA PRO A 152 26.28 -20.08 12.86
C PRO A 152 27.46 -19.34 12.19
N LEU A 153 27.18 -18.37 11.29
CA LEU A 153 28.20 -17.55 10.61
C LEU A 153 28.50 -16.24 11.33
N GLY A 154 27.57 -15.75 12.13
CA GLY A 154 27.70 -14.47 12.81
C GLY A 154 26.35 -13.80 13.04
N ILE A 155 26.40 -12.58 13.52
CA ILE A 155 25.22 -11.79 13.89
C ILE A 155 24.72 -11.02 12.67
N VAL A 156 23.44 -11.13 12.38
CA VAL A 156 22.72 -10.27 11.43
C VAL A 156 21.86 -9.31 12.23
N VAL A 157 21.90 -8.02 11.90
CA VAL A 157 21.02 -7.01 12.46
C VAL A 157 20.07 -6.54 11.37
N HIS A 158 18.78 -6.53 11.66
CA HIS A 158 17.75 -5.89 10.82
C HIS A 158 17.17 -4.72 11.61
N SER A 159 17.26 -3.51 11.06
CA SER A 159 16.83 -2.31 11.77
C SER A 159 15.32 -2.30 12.07
N GLY A 160 14.50 -2.98 11.25
CA GLY A 160 13.10 -2.60 11.07
C GLY A 160 13.04 -1.17 10.52
N ASP A 161 11.86 -0.60 10.48
CA ASP A 161 11.69 0.81 10.19
C ASP A 161 11.96 1.61 11.46
N PHE A 162 12.82 2.62 11.35
CA PHE A 162 13.26 3.35 12.54
C PHE A 162 13.55 4.81 12.26
N LYS A 163 13.42 5.61 13.29
CA LYS A 163 14.03 6.93 13.44
C LYS A 163 14.70 7.04 14.81
N ILE A 164 15.49 8.08 15.01
CA ILE A 164 16.06 8.41 16.30
C ILE A 164 15.35 9.63 16.87
N ASP A 165 14.45 9.39 17.82
CA ASP A 165 13.74 10.45 18.54
C ASP A 165 14.16 10.44 19.99
N TYR A 166 14.76 11.54 20.46
CA TYR A 166 15.23 11.69 21.83
C TYR A 166 14.11 12.06 22.81
N THR A 167 12.97 12.51 22.29
CA THR A 167 11.80 12.92 23.08
C THR A 167 10.51 12.34 22.50
N PRO A 168 10.45 11.00 22.33
CA PRO A 168 9.32 10.35 21.69
C PRO A 168 8.03 10.52 22.49
N VAL A 169 6.88 10.53 21.81
CA VAL A 169 5.57 10.68 22.45
C VAL A 169 5.05 9.36 23.01
N LEU A 170 5.14 8.26 22.25
CA LEU A 170 4.60 6.95 22.64
C LEU A 170 5.56 5.78 22.41
N CYS A 171 6.65 5.95 21.67
CA CYS A 171 7.63 4.89 21.48
C CYS A 171 8.73 4.96 22.56
N GLU A 172 9.38 3.84 22.81
CA GLU A 172 10.61 3.82 23.56
C GLU A 172 11.75 4.41 22.73
N ALA A 173 12.66 5.13 23.37
CA ALA A 173 13.87 5.60 22.70
C ALA A 173 14.73 4.41 22.26
N THR A 174 15.38 4.56 21.11
CA THR A 174 16.30 3.53 20.59
C THR A 174 17.42 3.21 21.59
N ASN A 175 17.64 1.93 21.85
CA ASN A 175 18.67 1.49 22.80
C ASN A 175 20.07 1.50 22.15
N PHE A 176 20.72 2.66 22.16
CA PHE A 176 22.08 2.83 21.61
C PHE A 176 23.10 1.95 22.30
N GLY A 177 22.96 1.73 23.61
CA GLY A 177 23.87 0.86 24.38
C GLY A 177 23.86 -0.57 23.85
N GLN A 178 22.71 -1.11 23.55
CA GLN A 178 22.59 -2.45 22.96
C GLN A 178 23.23 -2.51 21.56
N LEU A 179 22.97 -1.51 20.72
CA LEU A 179 23.55 -1.43 19.36
C LEU A 179 25.08 -1.32 19.39
N ALA A 180 25.61 -0.49 20.29
CA ALA A 180 27.07 -0.36 20.49
C ALA A 180 27.72 -1.65 20.99
N LEU A 181 27.06 -2.36 21.93
CA LEU A 181 27.54 -3.66 22.41
C LEU A 181 27.53 -4.73 21.29
N LEU A 182 26.54 -4.70 20.40
CA LEU A 182 26.49 -5.57 19.21
C LEU A 182 27.66 -5.26 18.28
N GLY A 183 27.91 -3.98 17.99
CA GLY A 183 29.04 -3.55 17.19
C GLY A 183 30.39 -3.99 17.76
N ALA A 184 30.56 -3.93 19.11
CA ALA A 184 31.75 -4.41 19.78
C ALA A 184 31.93 -5.94 19.70
N LYS A 185 30.84 -6.71 19.66
CA LYS A 185 30.86 -8.17 19.47
C LYS A 185 31.18 -8.59 18.03
N GLY A 186 31.02 -7.68 17.07
CA GLY A 186 31.17 -7.91 15.65
C GLY A 186 29.86 -8.36 14.99
N VAL A 187 29.36 -7.53 14.07
CA VAL A 187 28.17 -7.79 13.29
C VAL A 187 28.57 -8.21 11.87
N LEU A 188 28.08 -9.38 11.45
CA LEU A 188 28.34 -9.90 10.11
C LEU A 188 27.61 -9.08 9.04
N LEU A 189 26.32 -8.80 9.24
CA LEU A 189 25.48 -8.14 8.27
C LEU A 189 24.53 -7.16 8.95
N LEU A 190 24.38 -5.96 8.37
CA LEU A 190 23.31 -5.03 8.69
C LEU A 190 22.36 -4.90 7.49
N LEU A 191 21.07 -5.12 7.74
CA LEU A 191 19.95 -4.82 6.87
C LEU A 191 19.28 -3.57 7.43
N SER A 192 19.33 -2.43 6.72
CA SER A 192 18.87 -1.15 7.28
C SER A 192 17.89 -0.43 6.38
N ASP A 193 16.81 0.08 6.98
CA ASP A 193 15.83 0.98 6.37
C ASP A 193 16.52 2.13 5.62
N SER A 194 16.05 2.42 4.40
CA SER A 194 16.63 3.41 3.50
C SER A 194 15.66 4.48 3.02
N THR A 195 14.41 4.44 3.48
CA THR A 195 13.29 5.23 2.96
C THR A 195 13.60 6.72 2.82
N TYR A 196 14.33 7.30 3.74
CA TYR A 196 14.71 8.72 3.72
C TYR A 196 16.23 8.96 3.63
N ALA A 197 16.96 8.05 2.99
CA ALA A 197 18.41 8.18 2.76
C ALA A 197 18.80 9.40 1.89
N GLU A 198 17.85 10.01 1.20
CA GLU A 198 18.05 11.24 0.41
C GLU A 198 17.97 12.53 1.27
N LEU A 199 17.35 12.47 2.47
CA LEU A 199 17.16 13.65 3.31
C LEU A 199 18.37 13.90 4.20
N PRO A 200 19.03 15.09 4.08
CA PRO A 200 20.13 15.44 4.96
C PRO A 200 19.65 15.74 6.39
N GLY A 201 20.57 15.65 7.35
CA GLY A 201 20.33 15.99 8.75
C GLY A 201 19.60 14.88 9.52
N TYR A 202 18.85 15.30 10.54
CA TYR A 202 18.10 14.45 11.47
C TYR A 202 16.60 14.59 11.26
N THR A 203 15.86 13.53 11.50
CA THR A 203 14.40 13.55 11.55
C THR A 203 13.93 14.30 12.81
N PRO A 204 13.04 15.30 12.69
CA PRO A 204 12.52 16.00 13.85
C PRO A 204 11.77 15.09 14.82
N SER A 205 11.72 15.48 16.12
CA SER A 205 10.91 14.79 17.10
C SER A 205 9.41 14.97 16.87
N GLU A 206 8.62 13.94 17.15
CA GLU A 206 7.15 14.00 17.16
C GLU A 206 6.60 15.08 18.13
N ARG A 207 7.38 15.48 19.14
CA ARG A 207 6.98 16.53 20.09
C ARG A 207 6.70 17.87 19.43
N ILE A 208 7.42 18.21 18.35
CA ILE A 208 7.19 19.46 17.59
C ILE A 208 5.74 19.54 17.07
N VAL A 209 5.17 18.40 16.70
CA VAL A 209 3.78 18.37 16.25
C VAL A 209 2.80 18.57 17.40
N SER A 210 3.10 18.09 18.62
CA SER A 210 2.32 18.39 19.82
C SER A 210 2.20 19.89 20.05
N ASP A 211 3.33 20.60 19.99
CA ASP A 211 3.38 22.06 20.21
C ASP A 211 2.63 22.81 19.08
N THR A 212 2.75 22.33 17.84
CA THR A 212 2.03 22.90 16.71
C THR A 212 0.53 22.70 16.81
N LEU A 213 0.07 21.49 17.17
CA LEU A 213 -1.36 21.21 17.38
C LEU A 213 -1.94 22.02 18.54
N ASP A 214 -1.18 22.16 19.63
CA ASP A 214 -1.56 22.97 20.79
C ASP A 214 -1.84 24.42 20.38
N ARG A 215 -0.92 25.04 19.64
CA ARG A 215 -1.08 26.38 19.10
C ARG A 215 -2.30 26.48 18.17
N ILE A 216 -2.45 25.58 17.21
CA ILE A 216 -3.58 25.58 16.25
C ILE A 216 -4.91 25.49 17.00
N VAL A 217 -5.02 24.57 17.97
CA VAL A 217 -6.27 24.37 18.72
C VAL A 217 -6.59 25.56 19.62
N SER A 218 -5.57 26.22 20.21
CA SER A 218 -5.75 27.43 21.05
C SER A 218 -6.26 28.62 20.25
N GLU A 219 -5.79 28.78 19.00
CA GLU A 219 -6.16 29.90 18.11
C GLU A 219 -7.49 29.67 17.38
N ALA A 220 -7.93 28.41 17.23
CA ALA A 220 -9.13 28.06 16.48
C ALA A 220 -10.43 28.49 17.18
N LYS A 221 -11.18 29.42 16.56
CA LYS A 221 -12.47 29.91 17.07
C LYS A 221 -13.63 28.94 16.78
N GLY A 222 -13.51 28.11 15.75
CA GLY A 222 -14.49 27.11 15.31
C GLY A 222 -14.10 25.69 15.68
N ARG A 223 -14.68 24.73 14.95
CA ARG A 223 -14.30 23.31 15.05
C ARG A 223 -12.90 23.11 14.49
N VAL A 224 -12.19 22.11 15.04
CA VAL A 224 -10.92 21.65 14.49
C VAL A 224 -11.14 20.23 13.93
N ILE A 225 -10.77 20.01 12.69
CA ILE A 225 -10.81 18.70 12.04
C ILE A 225 -9.36 18.27 11.81
N VAL A 226 -8.93 17.20 12.46
CA VAL A 226 -7.58 16.64 12.30
C VAL A 226 -7.69 15.35 11.51
N THR A 227 -6.99 15.28 10.37
CA THR A 227 -6.91 14.06 9.58
C THR A 227 -5.50 13.49 9.62
N THR A 228 -5.40 12.17 9.84
CA THR A 228 -4.13 11.45 9.95
C THR A 228 -4.32 9.97 9.59
N PHE A 229 -3.22 9.22 9.50
CA PHE A 229 -3.27 7.76 9.41
C PHE A 229 -3.89 7.16 10.68
N ALA A 230 -4.73 6.15 10.51
CA ALA A 230 -5.34 5.46 11.65
C ALA A 230 -4.31 4.70 12.52
N SER A 231 -3.20 4.30 11.92
CA SER A 231 -2.07 3.62 12.59
C SER A 231 -1.14 4.57 13.35
N LEU A 232 -1.23 5.89 13.11
CA LEU A 232 -0.38 6.88 13.77
C LEU A 232 -0.93 7.21 15.17
N ILE A 233 -0.74 6.26 16.09
CA ILE A 233 -1.31 6.29 17.46
C ILE A 233 -0.78 7.48 18.26
N SER A 234 0.48 7.86 18.07
CA SER A 234 1.05 9.04 18.70
C SER A 234 0.27 10.32 18.37
N ARG A 235 -0.16 10.48 17.12
CA ARG A 235 -0.97 11.62 16.69
C ARG A 235 -2.37 11.60 17.27
N ILE A 236 -2.97 10.41 17.38
CA ILE A 236 -4.28 10.26 18.05
C ILE A 236 -4.16 10.67 19.51
N GLN A 237 -3.09 10.23 20.21
CA GLN A 237 -2.85 10.64 21.60
C GLN A 237 -2.64 12.14 21.72
N GLN A 238 -1.82 12.75 20.86
CA GLN A 238 -1.59 14.20 20.83
C GLN A 238 -2.90 14.97 20.66
N VAL A 239 -3.82 14.49 19.81
CA VAL A 239 -5.15 15.10 19.65
C VAL A 239 -5.98 14.99 20.92
N PHE A 240 -5.93 13.85 21.63
CA PHE A 240 -6.62 13.68 22.91
C PHE A 240 -6.05 14.62 23.98
N ASP A 241 -4.74 14.70 24.08
CA ASP A 241 -4.05 15.54 25.08
C ASP A 241 -4.37 17.03 24.88
N VAL A 242 -4.32 17.49 23.62
CA VAL A 242 -4.67 18.87 23.26
C VAL A 242 -6.16 19.14 23.49
N ALA A 243 -7.04 18.17 23.19
CA ALA A 243 -8.47 18.29 23.48
C ALA A 243 -8.74 18.47 24.97
N VAL A 244 -8.08 17.68 25.83
CA VAL A 244 -8.17 17.81 27.29
C VAL A 244 -7.69 19.19 27.74
N LYS A 245 -6.51 19.62 27.27
CA LYS A 245 -5.90 20.88 27.63
C LYS A 245 -6.79 22.10 27.33
N HIS A 246 -7.48 22.08 26.18
CA HIS A 246 -8.34 23.19 25.74
C HIS A 246 -9.84 22.95 26.03
N GLY A 247 -10.19 21.91 26.78
CA GLY A 247 -11.56 21.59 27.15
C GLY A 247 -12.47 21.33 25.96
N ARG A 248 -11.93 20.71 24.90
CA ARG A 248 -12.67 20.28 23.70
C ARG A 248 -13.01 18.80 23.79
N HIS A 249 -14.00 18.36 23.05
CA HIS A 249 -14.42 16.96 22.91
C HIS A 249 -14.02 16.39 21.56
N VAL A 250 -13.63 15.12 21.53
CA VAL A 250 -13.15 14.45 20.31
C VAL A 250 -14.22 13.55 19.72
N PHE A 251 -14.46 13.69 18.41
CA PHE A 251 -15.38 12.90 17.61
C PHE A 251 -14.60 12.12 16.57
N ILE A 252 -14.56 10.79 16.69
CA ILE A 252 -13.80 9.93 15.79
C ILE A 252 -14.66 9.52 14.60
N ILE A 253 -14.16 9.77 13.36
CA ILE A 253 -14.83 9.44 12.10
C ILE A 253 -13.92 8.59 11.21
N GLY A 254 -14.51 7.66 10.48
CA GLY A 254 -13.82 6.67 9.68
C GLY A 254 -13.83 5.29 10.36
N ARG A 255 -14.05 4.25 9.56
CA ARG A 255 -14.16 2.88 10.10
C ARG A 255 -12.84 2.42 10.72
N SER A 256 -11.75 2.48 9.96
CA SER A 256 -10.42 2.08 10.42
C SER A 256 -9.96 2.90 11.62
N MET A 257 -10.16 4.23 11.62
CA MET A 257 -9.81 5.10 12.75
C MET A 257 -10.54 4.67 14.04
N LYS A 258 -11.85 4.38 13.96
CA LYS A 258 -12.62 3.93 15.13
C LYS A 258 -12.16 2.57 15.64
N GLU A 259 -11.90 1.64 14.73
CA GLU A 259 -11.52 0.28 15.09
C GLU A 259 -10.12 0.25 15.73
N ILE A 260 -9.16 0.93 15.11
CA ILE A 260 -7.78 1.00 15.62
C ILE A 260 -7.71 1.80 16.92
N ALA A 261 -8.38 2.97 17.02
CA ALA A 261 -8.42 3.73 18.25
C ALA A 261 -9.08 2.94 19.40
N SER A 262 -10.18 2.23 19.13
CA SER A 262 -10.83 1.37 20.14
C SER A 262 -9.92 0.23 20.58
N MET A 263 -9.19 -0.40 19.65
CA MET A 263 -8.23 -1.45 19.95
C MET A 263 -7.07 -0.88 20.79
N ALA A 264 -6.51 0.27 20.40
CA ALA A 264 -5.40 0.91 21.11
C ALA A 264 -5.79 1.36 22.55
N LEU A 265 -7.02 1.85 22.75
CA LEU A 265 -7.56 2.14 24.08
C LEU A 265 -7.69 0.87 24.94
N LYS A 266 -8.25 -0.21 24.39
CA LYS A 266 -8.41 -1.50 25.10
C LYS A 266 -7.08 -2.14 25.47
N THR A 267 -6.07 -1.96 24.65
CA THR A 267 -4.74 -2.56 24.87
C THR A 267 -3.78 -1.68 25.65
N GLY A 268 -4.18 -0.43 25.95
CA GLY A 268 -3.43 0.52 26.76
C GLY A 268 -2.40 1.36 26.01
N TYR A 269 -2.43 1.33 24.66
CA TYR A 269 -1.56 2.21 23.82
C TYR A 269 -2.13 3.61 23.62
N LEU A 270 -3.40 3.82 23.90
CA LEU A 270 -4.03 5.13 23.99
C LEU A 270 -4.65 5.30 25.36
N THR A 271 -4.60 6.51 25.87
CA THR A 271 -5.27 6.92 27.11
C THR A 271 -6.19 8.12 26.83
N ALA A 272 -7.39 8.07 27.36
CA ALA A 272 -8.36 9.14 27.21
C ALA A 272 -9.16 9.27 28.51
N PRO A 273 -9.27 10.47 29.12
CA PRO A 273 -10.15 10.69 30.27
C PRO A 273 -11.62 10.39 29.89
N PRO A 274 -12.43 9.92 30.86
CA PRO A 274 -13.86 9.75 30.64
C PRO A 274 -14.52 11.01 30.09
N GLY A 275 -15.36 10.87 29.06
CA GLY A 275 -16.11 11.95 28.45
C GLY A 275 -15.35 12.80 27.42
N ILE A 276 -14.05 12.54 27.16
CA ILE A 276 -13.33 13.27 26.11
C ILE A 276 -13.75 12.80 24.70
N ILE A 277 -13.98 11.50 24.53
CA ILE A 277 -14.46 10.92 23.27
C ILE A 277 -15.97 10.86 23.32
N CYS A 278 -16.64 11.59 22.41
CA CYS A 278 -18.08 11.72 22.34
C CYS A 278 -18.68 10.98 21.14
N ARG A 279 -19.99 10.70 21.22
CA ARG A 279 -20.77 10.10 20.15
C ARG A 279 -21.12 11.16 19.09
N LEU A 280 -21.21 10.77 17.83
CA LEU A 280 -21.47 11.69 16.71
C LEU A 280 -22.83 12.42 16.78
N ASP A 281 -23.80 11.85 17.47
CA ASP A 281 -25.11 12.48 17.72
C ASP A 281 -24.97 13.73 18.62
N GLU A 282 -24.00 13.72 19.53
CA GLU A 282 -23.72 14.84 20.43
C GLU A 282 -23.01 16.03 19.72
N LEU A 283 -22.44 15.83 18.54
CA LEU A 283 -21.69 16.86 17.83
C LEU A 283 -22.50 18.14 17.56
N LYS A 284 -23.80 17.99 17.31
CA LYS A 284 -24.71 19.12 17.04
C LYS A 284 -25.11 19.91 18.30
N THR A 285 -24.91 19.34 19.47
CA THR A 285 -25.31 19.95 20.75
C THR A 285 -24.20 20.80 21.37
N LEU A 286 -22.95 20.62 20.93
CA LEU A 286 -21.80 21.32 21.49
C LEU A 286 -21.48 22.60 20.71
N PRO A 287 -21.01 23.66 21.40
CA PRO A 287 -20.45 24.84 20.74
C PRO A 287 -19.27 24.45 19.83
N HIS A 288 -19.14 25.10 18.68
CA HIS A 288 -18.11 24.77 17.68
C HIS A 288 -16.69 24.81 18.24
N ASN A 289 -16.38 25.76 19.11
CA ASN A 289 -15.08 25.88 19.75
C ASN A 289 -14.79 24.79 20.81
N ARG A 290 -15.74 23.88 21.05
CA ARG A 290 -15.57 22.71 21.94
C ARG A 290 -15.41 21.40 21.16
N VAL A 291 -15.31 21.45 19.84
CA VAL A 291 -15.32 20.28 18.98
C VAL A 291 -13.97 20.08 18.31
N ILE A 292 -13.43 18.86 18.43
CA ILE A 292 -12.38 18.33 17.56
C ILE A 292 -12.92 17.09 16.86
N VAL A 293 -12.78 17.03 15.54
CA VAL A 293 -13.10 15.85 14.73
C VAL A 293 -11.80 15.18 14.30
N LEU A 294 -11.60 13.93 14.68
CA LEU A 294 -10.48 13.11 14.24
C LEU A 294 -10.94 12.18 13.12
N SER A 295 -10.29 12.24 11.96
CA SER A 295 -10.76 11.54 10.75
C SER A 295 -9.63 10.87 9.96
N THR A 296 -10.01 9.94 9.08
CA THR A 296 -9.18 9.38 8.03
C THR A 296 -9.28 10.21 6.75
N GLY A 297 -8.39 9.94 5.77
CA GLY A 297 -8.44 10.55 4.44
C GLY A 297 -7.30 11.52 4.16
N SER A 298 -6.23 11.45 4.95
CA SER A 298 -5.04 12.28 4.74
C SER A 298 -4.30 12.03 3.43
N GLN A 299 -4.56 10.89 2.77
CA GLN A 299 -3.96 10.50 1.49
C GLN A 299 -4.90 10.67 0.29
N GLY A 300 -6.11 11.15 0.52
CA GLY A 300 -7.03 11.39 -0.57
C GLY A 300 -7.82 10.18 -1.04
N GLU A 301 -7.88 9.12 -0.25
CA GLU A 301 -8.59 7.89 -0.59
C GLU A 301 -10.09 8.19 -0.83
N PRO A 302 -10.67 7.80 -1.99
CA PRO A 302 -12.00 8.24 -2.42
C PRO A 302 -13.13 7.96 -1.43
N THR A 303 -13.01 6.88 -0.65
CA THR A 303 -14.04 6.45 0.32
C THR A 303 -13.80 6.96 1.73
N SER A 304 -12.73 7.74 1.95
CA SER A 304 -12.34 8.23 3.28
C SER A 304 -13.27 9.33 3.81
N ALA A 305 -13.20 9.56 5.12
CA ALA A 305 -14.07 10.54 5.77
C ALA A 305 -13.79 11.98 5.29
N LEU A 306 -12.51 12.38 5.20
CA LEU A 306 -12.15 13.74 4.75
C LEU A 306 -12.55 13.98 3.30
N VAL A 307 -12.36 13.00 2.41
CA VAL A 307 -12.75 13.14 0.98
C VAL A 307 -14.24 13.31 0.82
N ARG A 308 -15.05 12.58 1.59
CA ARG A 308 -16.50 12.78 1.58
C ARG A 308 -16.90 14.18 2.07
N MET A 309 -16.25 14.68 3.13
CA MET A 309 -16.45 16.05 3.61
C MET A 309 -16.05 17.07 2.54
N ALA A 310 -14.88 16.91 1.92
CA ALA A 310 -14.37 17.80 0.88
C ALA A 310 -15.25 17.82 -0.39
N ASN A 311 -15.87 16.69 -0.74
CA ASN A 311 -16.77 16.55 -1.88
C ASN A 311 -18.24 16.90 -1.54
N ARG A 312 -18.56 17.32 -0.32
CA ARG A 312 -19.92 17.57 0.16
C ARG A 312 -20.84 16.37 -0.02
N ASP A 313 -20.29 15.15 0.13
CA ASP A 313 -21.08 13.93 -0.01
C ASP A 313 -22.20 13.90 1.02
N PRO A 314 -23.48 13.74 0.60
CA PRO A 314 -24.62 13.69 1.51
C PRO A 314 -24.54 12.56 2.56
N SER A 315 -23.79 11.50 2.26
CA SER A 315 -23.55 10.39 3.20
C SER A 315 -22.53 10.73 4.30
N SER A 316 -21.81 11.84 4.17
CA SER A 316 -20.87 12.30 5.19
C SER A 316 -21.62 12.76 6.45
N ARG A 317 -21.27 12.17 7.59
CA ARG A 317 -21.87 12.51 8.89
C ARG A 317 -21.47 13.87 9.41
N VAL A 318 -20.39 14.43 8.89
CA VAL A 318 -19.89 15.77 9.19
C VAL A 318 -19.67 16.50 7.88
N GLN A 319 -20.15 17.72 7.78
CA GLN A 319 -19.91 18.62 6.65
C GLN A 319 -18.95 19.73 7.08
N ILE A 320 -18.11 20.18 6.19
CA ILE A 320 -17.25 21.36 6.41
C ILE A 320 -18.14 22.61 6.39
N ILE A 321 -17.90 23.50 7.32
CA ILE A 321 -18.56 24.81 7.38
C ILE A 321 -17.50 25.93 7.39
N PRO A 322 -17.85 27.14 6.92
CA PRO A 322 -16.95 28.29 7.00
C PRO A 322 -16.47 28.54 8.42
N GLY A 323 -15.15 28.75 8.59
CA GLY A 323 -14.52 28.94 9.91
C GLY A 323 -14.06 27.66 10.60
N ASP A 324 -14.27 26.48 10.04
CA ASP A 324 -13.59 25.26 10.49
C ASP A 324 -12.08 25.37 10.23
N THR A 325 -11.28 24.84 11.15
CA THR A 325 -9.84 24.65 10.94
C THR A 325 -9.60 23.18 10.61
N VAL A 326 -9.05 22.89 9.43
CA VAL A 326 -8.73 21.54 8.99
C VAL A 326 -7.23 21.35 8.99
N VAL A 327 -6.74 20.38 9.76
CA VAL A 327 -5.32 20.01 9.87
C VAL A 327 -5.09 18.70 9.13
N ILE A 328 -4.35 18.75 8.01
CA ILE A 328 -3.91 17.56 7.28
C ILE A 328 -2.56 17.13 7.87
N SER A 329 -2.63 16.23 8.85
CA SER A 329 -1.49 15.79 9.66
C SER A 329 -0.84 14.54 9.06
N ALA A 330 -0.44 14.65 7.81
CA ALA A 330 0.28 13.64 7.03
C ALA A 330 1.01 14.29 5.86
N THR A 331 2.10 13.68 5.42
CA THR A 331 2.72 13.97 4.13
C THR A 331 2.13 13.02 3.07
N PRO A 332 1.84 13.48 1.85
CA PRO A 332 1.38 12.60 0.79
C PRO A 332 2.40 11.47 0.52
N ILE A 333 1.89 10.24 0.46
CA ILE A 333 2.67 9.10 -0.05
C ILE A 333 2.93 9.36 -1.54
N PRO A 334 4.12 9.03 -2.09
CA PRO A 334 4.42 9.18 -3.50
C PRO A 334 3.30 8.62 -4.40
N GLY A 335 2.78 9.47 -5.31
CA GLY A 335 1.64 9.18 -6.18
C GLY A 335 0.29 9.75 -5.69
N ASN A 336 0.15 10.16 -4.44
CA ASN A 336 -1.10 10.71 -3.90
C ASN A 336 -1.14 12.26 -3.88
N GLU A 337 -0.08 12.93 -4.34
CA GLU A 337 0.08 14.39 -4.25
C GLU A 337 -1.06 15.15 -4.94
N ALA A 338 -1.47 14.68 -6.13
CA ALA A 338 -2.55 15.30 -6.89
C ALA A 338 -3.91 15.17 -6.18
N LEU A 339 -4.18 14.01 -5.59
CA LEU A 339 -5.41 13.75 -4.83
C LEU A 339 -5.48 14.63 -3.58
N VAL A 340 -4.40 14.69 -2.81
CA VAL A 340 -4.32 15.52 -1.60
C VAL A 340 -4.45 16.99 -1.94
N SER A 341 -3.79 17.47 -3.00
CA SER A 341 -3.91 18.86 -3.48
C SER A 341 -5.36 19.22 -3.86
N LYS A 342 -6.05 18.35 -4.60
CA LYS A 342 -7.46 18.55 -4.99
C LYS A 342 -8.39 18.65 -3.78
N ILE A 343 -8.16 17.82 -2.77
CA ILE A 343 -8.95 17.85 -1.54
C ILE A 343 -8.68 19.14 -0.77
N THR A 344 -7.42 19.51 -0.62
CA THR A 344 -7.01 20.76 0.03
C THR A 344 -7.72 21.96 -0.60
N ASP A 345 -7.70 22.07 -1.94
CA ASP A 345 -8.43 23.13 -2.67
C ASP A 345 -9.94 23.11 -2.41
N SER A 346 -10.53 21.91 -2.37
CA SER A 346 -11.97 21.78 -2.10
C SER A 346 -12.35 22.25 -0.70
N LEU A 347 -11.49 22.01 0.30
CA LEU A 347 -11.69 22.49 1.67
C LEU A 347 -11.59 24.01 1.77
N PHE A 348 -10.61 24.64 1.10
CA PHE A 348 -10.51 26.09 0.99
C PHE A 348 -11.75 26.72 0.35
N ARG A 349 -12.26 26.13 -0.74
CA ARG A 349 -13.51 26.60 -1.40
C ARG A 349 -14.73 26.52 -0.51
N GLN A 350 -14.71 25.70 0.54
CA GLN A 350 -15.78 25.61 1.54
C GLN A 350 -15.60 26.60 2.69
N GLY A 351 -14.56 27.44 2.67
CA GLY A 351 -14.28 28.44 3.68
C GLY A 351 -13.58 27.91 4.93
N ALA A 352 -12.95 26.76 4.84
CA ALA A 352 -12.11 26.22 5.92
C ALA A 352 -10.74 26.90 5.94
N ASN A 353 -10.17 27.07 7.15
CA ASN A 353 -8.76 27.36 7.35
C ASN A 353 -7.98 26.03 7.29
N VAL A 354 -7.27 25.75 6.18
CA VAL A 354 -6.58 24.48 5.98
C VAL A 354 -5.11 24.63 6.30
N ILE A 355 -4.60 23.77 7.23
CA ILE A 355 -3.22 23.73 7.67
C ILE A 355 -2.63 22.37 7.31
N TYR A 356 -1.53 22.36 6.58
CA TYR A 356 -0.84 21.16 6.12
C TYR A 356 0.69 21.37 6.17
N ASP A 357 1.48 20.37 5.83
CA ASP A 357 2.93 20.29 6.02
C ASP A 357 3.74 21.49 5.48
N LYS A 358 3.29 22.09 4.36
CA LYS A 358 3.94 23.29 3.79
C LYS A 358 3.68 24.57 4.58
N LEU A 359 2.63 24.63 5.39
CA LEU A 359 2.23 25.82 6.15
C LEU A 359 2.65 25.74 7.62
N ALA A 360 2.70 24.53 8.20
CA ALA A 360 3.12 24.31 9.57
C ALA A 360 3.61 22.87 9.72
N GLN A 361 4.48 22.63 10.69
CA GLN A 361 5.01 21.31 10.98
C GLN A 361 3.97 20.44 11.71
N VAL A 362 2.97 19.96 10.95
CA VAL A 362 1.86 19.13 11.43
C VAL A 362 2.11 17.64 11.25
N HIS A 363 3.22 17.26 10.63
CA HIS A 363 3.64 15.87 10.44
C HIS A 363 5.16 15.73 10.53
N VAL A 364 5.60 14.58 11.01
CA VAL A 364 6.99 14.12 11.00
C VAL A 364 6.98 12.67 10.55
N HIS A 365 7.89 12.31 9.64
CA HIS A 365 7.99 10.94 9.13
C HIS A 365 8.59 9.98 10.18
N GLY A 366 8.35 8.70 9.98
CA GLY A 366 8.76 7.65 10.92
C GLY A 366 10.16 7.06 10.66
N HIS A 367 10.85 7.49 9.59
CA HIS A 367 12.12 6.91 9.16
C HIS A 367 13.29 7.86 9.41
N GLY A 368 14.48 7.29 9.57
CA GLY A 368 15.71 8.03 9.81
C GLY A 368 16.23 8.75 8.58
N SER A 369 16.66 10.00 8.76
CA SER A 369 17.41 10.79 7.77
C SER A 369 18.90 10.43 7.80
N GLN A 370 19.73 11.04 6.94
CA GLN A 370 21.12 10.64 6.72
C GLN A 370 21.97 10.50 7.99
N GLU A 371 21.86 11.45 8.94
CA GLU A 371 22.69 11.41 10.16
C GLU A 371 22.27 10.28 11.09
N GLU A 372 21.01 9.90 11.11
CA GLU A 372 20.52 8.75 11.88
C GLU A 372 20.98 7.43 11.26
N LEU A 373 20.97 7.33 9.93
CA LEU A 373 21.51 6.19 9.20
C LEU A 373 23.03 6.03 9.44
N LYS A 374 23.78 7.12 9.40
CA LYS A 374 25.22 7.13 9.75
C LYS A 374 25.45 6.73 11.19
N LEU A 375 24.61 7.21 12.12
CA LEU A 375 24.73 6.84 13.53
C LEU A 375 24.51 5.33 13.73
N LEU A 376 23.50 4.74 13.09
CA LEU A 376 23.27 3.30 13.14
C LEU A 376 24.47 2.52 12.58
N LEU A 377 25.00 2.92 11.42
CA LEU A 377 26.21 2.32 10.82
C LEU A 377 27.42 2.41 11.76
N SER A 378 27.61 3.55 12.43
CA SER A 378 28.71 3.78 13.39
C SER A 378 28.61 2.92 14.66
N LEU A 379 27.40 2.70 15.15
CA LEU A 379 27.14 1.89 16.35
C LEU A 379 27.29 0.39 16.05
N VAL A 380 26.70 -0.07 14.94
CA VAL A 380 26.64 -1.49 14.58
C VAL A 380 27.94 -1.97 13.94
N LYS A 381 28.68 -1.14 13.22
CA LYS A 381 29.95 -1.44 12.54
C LYS A 381 29.92 -2.78 11.77
N PRO A 382 28.98 -2.96 10.84
CA PRO A 382 28.79 -4.24 10.19
C PRO A 382 29.93 -4.57 9.22
N LYS A 383 30.26 -5.87 9.08
CA LYS A 383 31.17 -6.32 8.04
C LYS A 383 30.58 -6.19 6.65
N PHE A 384 29.32 -6.61 6.49
CA PHE A 384 28.54 -6.49 5.26
C PHE A 384 27.32 -5.60 5.47
N PHE A 385 26.94 -4.89 4.43
CA PHE A 385 25.81 -3.96 4.47
C PHE A 385 24.88 -4.16 3.28
N VAL A 386 23.58 -4.21 3.56
CA VAL A 386 22.51 -4.24 2.55
C VAL A 386 21.48 -3.19 2.93
N PRO A 387 21.31 -2.13 2.15
CA PRO A 387 20.18 -1.20 2.31
C PRO A 387 18.89 -1.92 1.93
N VAL A 388 17.86 -1.79 2.77
CA VAL A 388 16.53 -2.37 2.56
C VAL A 388 15.45 -1.29 2.66
N HIS A 389 14.23 -1.60 2.25
CA HIS A 389 13.07 -0.71 2.35
C HIS A 389 13.27 0.63 1.63
N GLY A 390 12.87 0.72 0.38
CA GLY A 390 12.96 1.96 -0.40
C GLY A 390 13.09 1.73 -1.90
N GLU A 391 12.85 2.79 -2.67
CA GLU A 391 13.12 2.79 -4.09
C GLU A 391 14.62 2.68 -4.37
N TYR A 392 14.99 2.26 -5.58
CA TYR A 392 16.38 2.02 -5.95
C TYR A 392 17.31 3.21 -5.66
N ARG A 393 16.84 4.45 -5.83
CA ARG A 393 17.60 5.66 -5.50
C ARG A 393 17.94 5.73 -4.01
N HIS A 394 16.98 5.40 -3.13
CA HIS A 394 17.19 5.39 -1.68
C HIS A 394 18.22 4.35 -1.27
N LEU A 395 18.10 3.13 -1.83
CA LEU A 395 19.06 2.05 -1.58
C LEU A 395 20.47 2.44 -2.04
N SER A 396 20.58 3.06 -3.23
CA SER A 396 21.85 3.49 -3.80
C SER A 396 22.51 4.61 -2.98
N LEU A 397 21.72 5.58 -2.50
CA LEU A 397 22.21 6.67 -1.65
C LEU A 397 22.67 6.13 -0.29
N HIS A 398 21.90 5.24 0.35
CA HIS A 398 22.29 4.62 1.61
C HIS A 398 23.56 3.77 1.46
N ALA A 399 23.70 3.02 0.36
CA ALA A 399 24.94 2.32 0.04
C ALA A 399 26.14 3.27 -0.11
N SER A 400 25.93 4.47 -0.68
CA SER A 400 26.96 5.50 -0.79
C SER A 400 27.34 6.08 0.58
N LEU A 401 26.34 6.30 1.46
CA LEU A 401 26.61 6.69 2.85
C LEU A 401 27.43 5.63 3.58
N ALA A 402 27.09 4.33 3.45
CA ALA A 402 27.81 3.25 4.09
C ALA A 402 29.28 3.20 3.63
N ARG A 403 29.54 3.39 2.33
CA ARG A 403 30.91 3.48 1.79
C ARG A 403 31.65 4.70 2.33
N SER A 404 31.01 5.85 2.43
CA SER A 404 31.61 7.07 3.01
C SER A 404 31.96 6.91 4.49
N MET A 405 31.27 6.01 5.19
CA MET A 405 31.54 5.64 6.59
C MET A 405 32.63 4.56 6.74
N GLY A 406 33.27 4.15 5.62
CA GLY A 406 34.42 3.25 5.62
C GLY A 406 34.10 1.77 5.41
N ILE A 407 32.86 1.39 5.08
CA ILE A 407 32.56 0.00 4.70
C ILE A 407 33.12 -0.24 3.28
N PRO A 408 33.96 -1.27 3.09
CA PRO A 408 34.55 -1.58 1.79
C PRO A 408 33.48 -1.75 0.70
N LYS A 409 33.77 -1.27 -0.51
CA LYS A 409 32.81 -1.30 -1.64
C LYS A 409 32.27 -2.73 -1.90
N ASP A 410 33.15 -3.73 -1.82
CA ASP A 410 32.79 -5.13 -2.09
C ASP A 410 31.97 -5.78 -0.95
N ASN A 411 31.79 -5.08 0.16
CA ASN A 411 30.99 -5.50 1.31
C ASN A 411 29.62 -4.78 1.36
N VAL A 412 29.32 -3.91 0.39
CA VAL A 412 28.03 -3.16 0.29
C VAL A 412 27.26 -3.68 -0.91
N PHE A 413 26.10 -4.29 -0.67
CA PHE A 413 25.28 -4.91 -1.70
C PHE A 413 23.95 -4.16 -1.85
N VAL A 414 23.73 -3.53 -3.00
CA VAL A 414 22.42 -3.02 -3.42
C VAL A 414 21.75 -4.16 -4.18
N LEU A 415 20.76 -4.77 -3.55
CA LEU A 415 20.05 -5.93 -4.10
C LEU A 415 18.75 -5.47 -4.78
N GLU A 416 18.27 -6.32 -5.67
CA GLU A 416 16.91 -6.27 -6.21
C GLU A 416 16.07 -7.44 -5.68
N ASN A 417 14.74 -7.32 -5.75
CA ASN A 417 13.86 -8.43 -5.40
C ASN A 417 14.21 -9.68 -6.24
N GLY A 418 14.38 -10.80 -5.56
CA GLY A 418 14.75 -12.08 -6.16
C GLY A 418 16.25 -12.37 -6.17
N ASP A 419 17.13 -11.42 -5.91
CA ASP A 419 18.56 -11.70 -5.78
C ASP A 419 18.82 -12.64 -4.60
N ILE A 420 19.77 -13.54 -4.76
CA ILE A 420 20.23 -14.43 -3.69
C ILE A 420 21.66 -14.02 -3.32
N LEU A 421 21.77 -13.25 -2.22
CA LEU A 421 23.07 -12.92 -1.65
C LEU A 421 23.54 -14.08 -0.78
N GLU A 422 24.68 -14.68 -1.13
CA GLU A 422 25.36 -15.70 -0.34
C GLU A 422 26.51 -15.09 0.46
N LEU A 423 26.43 -15.20 1.79
CA LEU A 423 27.47 -14.73 2.71
C LEU A 423 28.22 -15.92 3.35
N GLY A 424 29.53 -15.80 3.41
CA GLY A 424 30.42 -16.55 4.28
C GLY A 424 30.91 -15.64 5.41
N GLN A 425 31.94 -16.11 6.15
CA GLN A 425 32.55 -15.29 7.20
C GLN A 425 33.28 -14.07 6.62
N ASP A 426 33.99 -14.26 5.48
CA ASP A 426 34.89 -13.24 4.92
C ASP A 426 34.53 -12.80 3.50
N SER A 427 33.51 -13.39 2.91
CA SER A 427 33.11 -13.07 1.53
C SER A 427 31.61 -13.07 1.34
N GLY A 428 31.13 -12.20 0.48
CA GLY A 428 29.75 -12.14 0.03
C GLY A 428 29.68 -12.02 -1.49
N ARG A 429 28.62 -12.57 -2.09
CA ARG A 429 28.34 -12.41 -3.52
C ARG A 429 26.87 -12.60 -3.81
N VAL A 430 26.35 -11.90 -4.80
CA VAL A 430 25.07 -12.25 -5.41
C VAL A 430 25.32 -13.48 -6.28
N ALA A 431 24.84 -14.64 -5.83
CA ALA A 431 25.19 -15.94 -6.41
C ALA A 431 24.19 -16.39 -7.48
N ALA A 432 22.92 -15.99 -7.34
CA ALA A 432 21.84 -16.40 -8.22
C ALA A 432 20.67 -15.39 -8.12
N ARG A 433 19.66 -15.60 -8.94
CA ARG A 433 18.37 -14.89 -8.83
C ARG A 433 17.23 -15.91 -8.86
N THR A 434 16.29 -15.78 -7.94
CA THR A 434 15.05 -16.56 -7.97
C THR A 434 13.97 -15.77 -8.68
N ARG A 435 13.00 -16.47 -9.25
CA ARG A 435 11.82 -15.80 -9.78
C ARG A 435 11.02 -15.23 -8.61
N VAL A 436 10.81 -13.95 -8.63
CA VAL A 436 9.86 -13.22 -7.78
C VAL A 436 8.95 -12.43 -8.68
N GLY A 437 7.68 -12.39 -8.34
CA GLY A 437 6.67 -11.69 -9.10
C GLY A 437 5.85 -10.78 -8.20
N ILE A 438 4.89 -10.12 -8.82
CA ILE A 438 3.85 -9.36 -8.13
C ILE A 438 2.56 -10.15 -8.28
N ILE A 439 1.93 -10.47 -7.16
CA ILE A 439 0.59 -11.03 -7.16
C ILE A 439 -0.39 -9.87 -7.01
N TYR A 440 -1.26 -9.74 -7.97
CA TYR A 440 -2.31 -8.73 -7.98
C TYR A 440 -3.52 -9.24 -7.21
N VAL A 441 -4.10 -8.37 -6.39
CA VAL A 441 -5.34 -8.63 -5.67
C VAL A 441 -6.43 -7.72 -6.25
N SER A 442 -7.54 -8.33 -6.67
CA SER A 442 -8.71 -7.61 -7.18
C SER A 442 -9.96 -8.24 -6.55
N GLY A 443 -10.57 -7.57 -5.58
CA GLY A 443 -11.62 -8.11 -4.74
C GLY A 443 -11.16 -9.35 -3.96
N MET A 444 -11.82 -10.48 -4.20
CA MET A 444 -11.48 -11.79 -3.61
C MET A 444 -10.49 -12.61 -4.47
N ILE A 445 -10.14 -12.12 -5.65
CA ILE A 445 -9.30 -12.84 -6.60
C ILE A 445 -7.84 -12.45 -6.39
N THR A 446 -7.01 -13.45 -6.11
CA THR A 446 -5.55 -13.32 -6.06
C THR A 446 -4.94 -14.09 -7.22
N GLY A 447 -4.06 -13.48 -7.99
CA GLY A 447 -3.40 -14.17 -9.08
C GLY A 447 -2.40 -13.28 -9.83
N GLU A 448 -1.62 -13.90 -10.71
CA GLU A 448 -0.88 -13.16 -11.72
C GLU A 448 -1.92 -12.57 -12.69
N LEU A 449 -2.15 -11.27 -12.66
CA LEU A 449 -2.89 -10.61 -13.72
C LEU A 449 -1.99 -10.60 -14.95
N ASP A 450 -2.48 -11.23 -16.02
CA ASP A 450 -1.81 -11.11 -17.32
C ASP A 450 -1.77 -9.62 -17.71
N ASN A 451 -0.63 -9.18 -18.20
CA ASN A 451 -0.46 -7.83 -18.74
C ASN A 451 -1.52 -7.49 -19.82
N ALA A 452 -2.14 -8.50 -20.42
CA ALA A 452 -3.27 -8.36 -21.33
C ALA A 452 -4.49 -7.77 -20.62
N VAL A 453 -4.84 -8.27 -19.43
CA VAL A 453 -6.02 -7.79 -18.67
C VAL A 453 -5.85 -6.33 -18.22
N LEU A 454 -4.67 -5.95 -17.76
CA LEU A 454 -4.39 -4.55 -17.38
C LEU A 454 -4.44 -3.62 -18.61
N ARG A 455 -3.89 -4.07 -19.73
CA ARG A 455 -3.95 -3.35 -21.01
C ARG A 455 -5.39 -3.18 -21.49
N ASP A 456 -6.20 -4.24 -21.41
CA ASP A 456 -7.61 -4.17 -21.79
C ASP A 456 -8.38 -3.20 -20.89
N ARG A 457 -8.18 -3.23 -19.58
CA ARG A 457 -8.78 -2.27 -18.65
C ARG A 457 -8.38 -0.82 -18.97
N LYS A 458 -7.10 -0.60 -19.31
CA LYS A 458 -6.58 0.72 -19.71
C LYS A 458 -7.22 1.19 -21.03
N LEU A 459 -7.37 0.29 -22.02
CA LEU A 459 -8.05 0.60 -23.28
C LEU A 459 -9.53 0.91 -23.07
N LEU A 460 -10.25 0.08 -22.29
CA LEU A 460 -11.64 0.30 -21.94
C LEU A 460 -11.87 1.65 -21.26
N SER A 461 -10.99 2.04 -20.32
CA SER A 461 -11.12 3.30 -19.59
C SER A 461 -10.83 4.53 -20.45
N ARG A 462 -9.91 4.40 -21.42
CA ARG A 462 -9.46 5.50 -22.27
C ARG A 462 -10.34 5.69 -23.50
N ASP A 463 -10.66 4.60 -24.19
CA ASP A 463 -11.23 4.61 -25.54
C ASP A 463 -12.67 4.04 -25.57
N GLY A 464 -13.16 3.46 -24.47
CA GLY A 464 -14.50 2.92 -24.37
C GLY A 464 -14.69 1.55 -25.04
N VAL A 465 -15.94 1.11 -25.10
CA VAL A 465 -16.32 -0.18 -25.70
C VAL A 465 -17.45 0.01 -26.73
N VAL A 466 -17.38 -0.79 -27.80
CA VAL A 466 -18.37 -0.87 -28.86
C VAL A 466 -18.81 -2.32 -29.01
N VAL A 467 -20.07 -2.61 -28.71
CA VAL A 467 -20.67 -3.93 -28.92
C VAL A 467 -21.47 -3.87 -30.24
N VAL A 468 -21.23 -4.84 -31.12
CA VAL A 468 -21.91 -4.91 -32.42
C VAL A 468 -22.64 -6.23 -32.51
N THR A 469 -23.97 -6.21 -32.55
CA THR A 469 -24.77 -7.42 -32.77
C THR A 469 -25.05 -7.59 -34.25
N ILE A 470 -24.79 -8.78 -34.75
CA ILE A 470 -24.86 -9.14 -36.17
C ILE A 470 -25.69 -10.41 -36.29
N ALA A 471 -26.85 -10.35 -36.97
CA ALA A 471 -27.69 -11.49 -37.25
C ALA A 471 -27.40 -11.99 -38.67
N VAL A 472 -26.97 -13.23 -38.81
CA VAL A 472 -26.66 -13.90 -40.12
C VAL A 472 -27.69 -15.00 -40.33
N ASP A 473 -28.31 -15.01 -41.51
CA ASP A 473 -29.20 -16.09 -41.92
C ASP A 473 -28.36 -17.33 -42.28
N ALA A 474 -28.58 -18.41 -41.54
CA ALA A 474 -27.85 -19.67 -41.67
C ALA A 474 -28.03 -20.39 -43.02
N GLU A 475 -29.14 -20.10 -43.76
CA GLU A 475 -29.44 -20.76 -45.02
C GLU A 475 -28.74 -20.10 -46.21
N ASN A 476 -28.66 -18.77 -46.20
CA ASN A 476 -28.14 -18.03 -47.34
C ASN A 476 -26.88 -17.22 -47.06
N GLY A 477 -26.41 -17.20 -45.79
CA GLY A 477 -25.22 -16.49 -45.39
C GLY A 477 -25.30 -14.96 -45.53
N LYS A 478 -26.51 -14.38 -45.49
CA LYS A 478 -26.72 -12.94 -45.59
C LYS A 478 -27.05 -12.33 -44.22
N LEU A 479 -26.90 -11.03 -44.12
CA LEU A 479 -27.40 -10.30 -42.93
C LEU A 479 -28.93 -10.46 -42.88
N ALA A 480 -29.44 -10.99 -41.78
CA ALA A 480 -30.87 -11.14 -41.54
C ALA A 480 -31.53 -9.79 -41.13
N GLU A 481 -30.78 -8.96 -40.44
CA GLU A 481 -31.18 -7.59 -40.05
C GLU A 481 -29.98 -6.64 -40.04
N ARG A 482 -30.25 -5.33 -40.00
CA ARG A 482 -29.21 -4.31 -39.93
C ARG A 482 -28.48 -4.42 -38.56
N PRO A 483 -27.13 -4.41 -38.53
CA PRO A 483 -26.38 -4.54 -37.29
C PRO A 483 -26.75 -3.48 -36.27
N ARG A 484 -26.80 -3.85 -34.99
CA ARG A 484 -26.98 -2.89 -33.89
C ARG A 484 -25.65 -2.59 -33.25
N ILE A 485 -25.38 -1.31 -32.99
CA ILE A 485 -24.17 -0.86 -32.30
C ILE A 485 -24.56 -0.23 -30.98
N ILE A 486 -23.94 -0.67 -29.90
CA ILE A 486 -24.08 -0.12 -28.56
C ILE A 486 -22.70 0.35 -28.11
N THR A 487 -22.62 1.58 -27.61
CA THR A 487 -21.36 2.16 -27.13
C THR A 487 -21.43 2.50 -25.64
N ARG A 488 -20.29 2.41 -24.97
CA ARG A 488 -20.12 2.90 -23.60
C ARG A 488 -18.74 3.54 -23.45
N GLY A 489 -18.70 4.75 -22.85
CA GLY A 489 -17.45 5.45 -22.60
C GLY A 489 -16.73 5.98 -23.84
N LEU A 490 -17.39 6.04 -24.99
CA LEU A 490 -16.76 6.42 -26.26
C LEU A 490 -16.79 7.93 -26.48
N ILE A 491 -17.97 8.56 -26.38
CA ILE A 491 -18.21 10.01 -26.55
C ILE A 491 -19.31 10.48 -25.61
N ASN A 492 -19.20 11.73 -25.20
CA ASN A 492 -20.20 12.41 -24.38
C ASN A 492 -20.86 13.47 -25.29
N THR A 493 -21.97 13.17 -25.99
CA THR A 493 -22.89 14.22 -26.50
C THR A 493 -23.81 13.75 -27.65
N GLY A 494 -24.73 14.62 -28.11
CA GLY A 494 -25.73 14.40 -29.17
C GLY A 494 -25.20 14.00 -30.57
N GLU A 495 -23.89 13.92 -30.77
CA GLU A 495 -23.27 13.42 -31.99
C GLU A 495 -23.08 11.89 -32.00
N GLU A 496 -23.22 11.24 -30.84
CA GLU A 496 -23.04 9.80 -30.68
C GLU A 496 -23.96 9.01 -31.64
N GLN A 497 -25.20 9.43 -31.79
CA GLN A 497 -26.19 8.76 -32.61
C GLN A 497 -25.85 8.80 -34.10
N LYS A 498 -25.32 9.94 -34.59
CA LYS A 498 -24.85 10.08 -35.98
C LYS A 498 -23.62 9.22 -36.25
N LEU A 499 -22.71 9.12 -35.27
CA LEU A 499 -21.52 8.27 -35.37
C LEU A 499 -21.88 6.79 -35.39
N ILE A 500 -22.85 6.37 -34.58
CA ILE A 500 -23.38 5.01 -34.54
C ILE A 500 -24.00 4.63 -35.90
N GLU A 501 -24.83 5.52 -36.49
CA GLU A 501 -25.45 5.27 -37.78
C GLU A 501 -24.40 5.09 -38.90
N LYS A 502 -23.41 5.96 -38.97
CA LYS A 502 -22.29 5.81 -39.91
C LYS A 502 -21.49 4.52 -39.67
N GLY A 503 -21.26 4.17 -38.40
CA GLY A 503 -20.61 2.92 -38.04
C GLY A 503 -21.37 1.69 -38.49
N ARG A 504 -22.73 1.70 -38.40
CA ARG A 504 -23.58 0.64 -38.94
C ARG A 504 -23.42 0.49 -40.45
N ASP A 505 -23.40 1.60 -41.21
CA ASP A 505 -23.19 1.59 -42.64
C ASP A 505 -21.83 1.01 -43.02
N VAL A 506 -20.79 1.33 -42.26
CA VAL A 506 -19.45 0.76 -42.44
C VAL A 506 -19.47 -0.76 -42.24
N VAL A 507 -20.15 -1.27 -41.19
CA VAL A 507 -20.28 -2.72 -40.96
C VAL A 507 -21.03 -3.41 -42.08
N VAL A 508 -22.17 -2.85 -42.52
CA VAL A 508 -22.96 -3.39 -43.62
C VAL A 508 -22.10 -3.45 -44.89
N ALA A 509 -21.46 -2.36 -45.28
CA ALA A 509 -20.61 -2.29 -46.47
C ALA A 509 -19.40 -3.26 -46.39
N ALA A 510 -18.82 -3.45 -45.21
CA ALA A 510 -17.71 -4.39 -45.01
C ALA A 510 -18.15 -5.86 -45.20
N LEU A 511 -19.36 -6.19 -44.72
CA LEU A 511 -19.88 -7.56 -44.77
C LEU A 511 -20.51 -7.91 -46.14
N GLU A 512 -21.14 -6.96 -46.83
CA GLU A 512 -21.76 -7.18 -48.13
C GLU A 512 -20.76 -7.45 -49.28
N ARG A 513 -19.51 -7.01 -49.16
CA ARG A 513 -18.46 -7.24 -50.16
C ARG A 513 -18.05 -8.71 -50.30
N ASP A 514 -18.27 -9.55 -49.25
CA ASP A 514 -17.75 -10.92 -49.18
C ASP A 514 -18.85 -11.94 -48.80
N LYS A 515 -19.98 -11.89 -49.48
CA LYS A 515 -21.23 -12.66 -49.20
C LYS A 515 -21.07 -14.18 -48.98
N ARG A 516 -20.02 -14.81 -49.52
CA ARG A 516 -19.79 -16.26 -49.39
C ARG A 516 -19.09 -16.70 -48.10
N ARG A 517 -18.59 -15.77 -47.27
CA ARG A 517 -17.82 -16.07 -46.07
C ARG A 517 -18.50 -15.68 -44.75
N LEU A 518 -19.72 -15.14 -44.80
CA LEU A 518 -20.43 -14.73 -43.55
C LEU A 518 -20.86 -15.90 -42.66
N ILE A 519 -20.74 -17.14 -43.18
CA ILE A 519 -21.01 -18.38 -42.41
C ILE A 519 -19.87 -18.70 -41.44
N GLU A 520 -18.66 -18.10 -41.61
CA GLU A 520 -17.53 -18.30 -40.70
C GLU A 520 -17.49 -17.18 -39.64
N PRO A 521 -17.88 -17.45 -38.36
CA PRO A 521 -17.94 -16.44 -37.32
C PRO A 521 -16.59 -15.71 -37.09
N SER A 522 -15.47 -16.42 -37.20
CA SER A 522 -14.12 -15.86 -37.08
C SER A 522 -13.78 -14.81 -38.14
N PHE A 523 -14.24 -15.03 -39.36
CA PHE A 523 -14.07 -14.07 -40.46
C PHE A 523 -14.89 -12.80 -40.22
N VAL A 524 -16.16 -12.94 -39.81
CA VAL A 524 -17.04 -11.82 -39.51
C VAL A 524 -16.48 -10.99 -38.34
N ASP A 525 -16.02 -11.66 -37.28
CA ASP A 525 -15.38 -11.03 -36.11
C ASP A 525 -14.19 -10.14 -36.52
N ALA A 526 -13.23 -10.72 -37.24
CA ALA A 526 -12.03 -10.01 -37.69
C ALA A 526 -12.36 -8.81 -38.61
N LYS A 527 -13.30 -9.00 -39.55
CA LYS A 527 -13.70 -7.99 -40.52
C LYS A 527 -14.37 -6.79 -39.87
N VAL A 528 -15.29 -7.05 -38.93
CA VAL A 528 -16.00 -6.00 -38.19
C VAL A 528 -15.04 -5.23 -37.29
N LYS A 529 -14.15 -5.93 -36.56
CA LYS A 529 -13.12 -5.30 -35.76
C LYS A 529 -12.23 -4.38 -36.57
N ASP A 530 -11.70 -4.84 -37.69
CA ASP A 530 -10.81 -4.04 -38.55
C ASP A 530 -11.53 -2.80 -39.11
N SER A 531 -12.74 -2.99 -39.65
CA SER A 531 -13.52 -1.92 -40.30
C SER A 531 -13.90 -0.82 -39.29
N LEU A 532 -14.41 -1.20 -38.11
CA LEU A 532 -14.82 -0.25 -37.12
C LEU A 532 -13.63 0.40 -36.37
N SER A 533 -12.53 -0.34 -36.16
CA SER A 533 -11.31 0.26 -35.59
C SER A 533 -10.78 1.38 -36.45
N ARG A 534 -10.75 1.16 -37.79
CA ARG A 534 -10.33 2.18 -38.76
C ARG A 534 -11.30 3.36 -38.76
N PHE A 535 -12.60 3.08 -38.83
CA PHE A 535 -13.65 4.09 -38.83
C PHE A 535 -13.60 4.99 -37.59
N PHE A 536 -13.55 4.43 -36.38
CA PHE A 536 -13.52 5.22 -35.17
C PHE A 536 -12.21 6.02 -35.06
N TYR A 537 -11.09 5.44 -35.48
CA TYR A 537 -9.85 6.20 -35.50
C TYR A 537 -9.89 7.39 -36.46
N GLU A 538 -10.44 7.23 -37.67
CA GLU A 538 -10.58 8.31 -38.65
C GLU A 538 -11.55 9.40 -38.20
N GLN A 539 -12.64 9.03 -37.51
CA GLN A 539 -13.68 9.99 -37.13
C GLN A 539 -13.38 10.72 -35.81
N ILE A 540 -12.78 10.04 -34.84
CA ILE A 540 -12.65 10.56 -33.47
C ILE A 540 -11.28 10.33 -32.83
N HIS A 541 -10.31 9.75 -33.57
CA HIS A 541 -8.98 9.41 -33.07
C HIS A 541 -8.98 8.52 -31.82
N ARG A 542 -9.98 7.64 -31.68
CA ARG A 542 -10.12 6.66 -30.59
C ARG A 542 -10.07 5.24 -31.16
N ARG A 543 -9.59 4.31 -30.34
CA ARG A 543 -9.52 2.87 -30.65
C ARG A 543 -10.31 2.07 -29.61
N PRO A 544 -11.65 2.13 -29.61
CA PRO A 544 -12.46 1.42 -28.63
C PRO A 544 -12.26 -0.09 -28.73
N VAL A 545 -12.52 -0.79 -27.62
CA VAL A 545 -12.60 -2.25 -27.65
C VAL A 545 -13.88 -2.65 -28.40
N ILE A 546 -13.73 -3.33 -29.52
CA ILE A 546 -14.86 -3.74 -30.36
C ILE A 546 -15.18 -5.22 -30.10
N ILE A 547 -16.43 -5.48 -29.76
CA ILE A 547 -16.94 -6.82 -29.40
C ILE A 547 -18.07 -7.17 -30.37
N PRO A 548 -17.80 -7.89 -31.47
CA PRO A 548 -18.83 -8.44 -32.35
C PRO A 548 -19.53 -9.62 -31.68
N VAL A 549 -20.87 -9.60 -31.69
CA VAL A 549 -21.74 -10.69 -31.25
C VAL A 549 -22.49 -11.20 -32.45
N ILE A 550 -22.12 -12.38 -32.94
CA ILE A 550 -22.66 -12.97 -34.14
C ILE A 550 -23.73 -14.00 -33.76
N MET A 551 -24.92 -13.85 -34.29
CA MET A 551 -26.07 -14.73 -34.07
C MET A 551 -26.54 -15.36 -35.40
N GLU A 552 -26.68 -16.67 -35.43
CA GLU A 552 -27.28 -17.37 -36.53
C GLU A 552 -28.81 -17.41 -36.35
N VAL A 553 -29.56 -17.00 -37.40
CA VAL A 553 -31.03 -16.99 -37.37
C VAL A 553 -31.49 -17.95 -38.47
N ARG A 554 -32.39 -18.87 -38.14
CA ARG A 554 -33.05 -19.80 -39.11
C ARG A 554 -34.49 -19.36 -39.31
N GLY A 555 -34.84 -18.95 -40.53
CA GLY A 555 -36.23 -18.74 -40.98
C GLY A 555 -36.84 -17.38 -40.58
N LYS A 556 -37.72 -16.89 -41.46
CA LYS A 556 -38.46 -15.61 -41.30
C LYS A 556 -39.64 -15.72 -40.32
N ASN A 557 -39.48 -16.09 -39.07
CA ASN A 557 -40.52 -15.92 -38.00
C ASN A 557 -39.91 -16.26 -36.66
N ALA A 558 -39.19 -15.31 -36.08
CA ALA A 558 -38.94 -15.29 -34.67
C ALA A 558 -39.16 -13.85 -34.17
N GLU A 559 -40.36 -13.61 -33.66
CA GLU A 559 -40.59 -12.46 -32.77
C GLU A 559 -39.64 -12.58 -31.57
N VAL A 560 -38.62 -11.75 -31.56
CA VAL A 560 -37.75 -11.58 -30.39
C VAL A 560 -38.56 -10.78 -29.39
N SER A 561 -39.15 -11.46 -28.43
CA SER A 561 -39.72 -10.84 -27.26
C SER A 561 -38.62 -10.07 -26.51
N SER A 562 -38.68 -8.77 -26.58
CA SER A 562 -37.86 -7.87 -25.77
C SER A 562 -38.32 -7.94 -24.31
N GLN A 563 -37.63 -8.77 -23.52
CA GLN A 563 -37.57 -8.64 -22.06
C GLN A 563 -36.09 -8.44 -21.71
N TYR A 564 -35.71 -7.16 -21.55
CA TYR A 564 -34.71 -6.70 -20.54
C TYR A 564 -34.81 -5.17 -20.45
#